data_b4bd9fcd2656da86464c4b33e6335c52
#
_entry.id   b4bd9fcd2656da86464c4b33e6335c52
#
_cell.length_a   1.000
_cell.length_b   1.000
_cell.length_c   1.000
_cell.angle_alpha   90.00
_cell.angle_beta   90.00
_cell.angle_gamma   90.00
#
_symmetry.space_group_name_H-M   'P 1'
#
loop_
_entity.id
_entity.type
_entity.pdbx_description
1 polymer ?
#
loop_
_entity_poly.entity_id
_entity_poly.type
_entity_poly.pdbx_seq_one_letter_code
_entity_poly.pdbx_strand_id
1 'polypeptide(L)'
;DAGMEAAVRLLLNRPESTISRSDVWGLNTLTITERTMFEGDSGTTTIVTVTAQQGDATLEQEISAVGKESPLPALASLHDLQYFDSLQAFSYSTSPTANQAFTDFSGIETMSHLERFSVNGARPETLEPLSHLSQLKQLSLTECGTLDLTPLEGLDQLESLILSSNDRIVSLEPVTKLPALRSLSLSSGTAVPSLEPLAQTHLAVLDLGLGVGQSGLYKEIDYSPLSQLPDLVCLNLTNHTRVTTKFCKQILAHSPDLRFLNIQNTPASEGSALDVEYLRA
;
A
#
# COMPACT_ATOMS: atom_id res chain seq x y z
N ASP A 1 -8.46 10.34 19.94
CA ASP A 1 -9.34 9.86 18.86
C ASP A 1 -10.23 8.73 19.37
N ALA A 2 -11.54 8.82 19.18
CA ALA A 2 -12.48 7.83 19.72
C ALA A 2 -12.29 6.44 19.10
N GLY A 3 -11.93 6.37 17.82
CA GLY A 3 -11.65 5.10 17.14
C GLY A 3 -10.39 4.44 17.66
N MET A 4 -9.29 5.20 17.81
CA MET A 4 -8.04 4.68 18.36
C MET A 4 -8.21 4.25 19.81
N GLU A 5 -8.88 5.07 20.64
CA GLU A 5 -9.15 4.73 22.03
C GLU A 5 -9.97 3.44 22.15
N ALA A 6 -11.03 3.28 21.34
CA ALA A 6 -11.88 2.11 21.33
C ALA A 6 -11.09 0.84 20.89
N ALA A 7 -10.24 0.95 19.88
CA ALA A 7 -9.38 -0.16 19.44
C ALA A 7 -8.40 -0.59 20.54
N VAL A 8 -7.76 0.35 21.22
CA VAL A 8 -6.84 0.05 22.34
C VAL A 8 -7.60 -0.56 23.53
N ARG A 9 -8.79 -0.06 23.85
CA ARG A 9 -9.64 -0.63 24.91
C ARG A 9 -10.01 -2.07 24.60
N LEU A 10 -10.39 -2.34 23.36
CA LEU A 10 -10.68 -3.71 22.91
C LEU A 10 -9.44 -4.59 23.07
N LEU A 11 -8.29 -4.16 22.55
CA LEU A 11 -7.02 -4.91 22.60
C LEU A 11 -6.62 -5.28 24.02
N LEU A 12 -6.74 -4.33 24.96
CA LEU A 12 -6.35 -4.52 26.36
C LEU A 12 -7.46 -5.16 27.21
N ASN A 13 -8.63 -5.44 26.64
CA ASN A 13 -9.82 -5.92 27.33
C ASN A 13 -10.20 -5.03 28.54
N ARG A 14 -10.19 -3.71 28.33
CA ARG A 14 -10.45 -2.70 29.39
C ARG A 14 -11.52 -1.69 28.95
N PRO A 15 -12.82 -2.06 28.94
CA PRO A 15 -13.88 -1.21 28.40
C PRO A 15 -14.11 0.08 29.18
N GLU A 16 -13.91 0.08 30.49
CA GLU A 16 -14.30 1.17 31.39
C GLU A 16 -13.11 1.84 32.11
N SER A 17 -11.91 1.25 32.10
CA SER A 17 -10.76 1.78 32.83
C SER A 17 -10.03 2.89 32.05
N THR A 18 -9.33 3.77 32.76
CA THR A 18 -8.43 4.73 32.15
C THR A 18 -7.29 4.01 31.44
N ILE A 19 -7.01 4.38 30.17
CA ILE A 19 -5.82 3.95 29.44
C ILE A 19 -4.71 4.96 29.70
N SER A 20 -3.57 4.50 30.08
CA SER A 20 -2.37 5.30 30.29
C SER A 20 -1.31 4.95 29.22
N ARG A 21 -0.33 5.85 29.05
CA ARG A 21 0.82 5.62 28.14
C ARG A 21 1.56 4.31 28.48
N SER A 22 1.64 3.94 29.76
CA SER A 22 2.27 2.69 30.18
C SER A 22 1.51 1.43 29.72
N ASP A 23 0.23 1.51 29.43
CA ASP A 23 -0.55 0.38 28.97
C ASP A 23 -0.23 0.00 27.52
N VAL A 24 0.23 0.96 26.72
CA VAL A 24 0.62 0.77 25.32
C VAL A 24 2.13 0.78 25.11
N TRP A 25 2.89 0.97 26.20
CA TRP A 25 4.34 0.96 26.13
C TRP A 25 4.86 -0.43 25.79
N GLY A 26 5.84 -0.47 24.87
CA GLY A 26 6.43 -1.71 24.38
C GLY A 26 5.60 -2.42 23.29
N LEU A 27 4.48 -1.84 22.82
CA LEU A 27 3.83 -2.33 21.62
C LEU A 27 4.70 -1.96 20.40
N ASN A 28 5.16 -3.00 19.70
CA ASN A 28 6.02 -2.82 18.52
C ASN A 28 5.21 -2.75 17.24
N THR A 29 4.04 -3.40 17.20
CA THR A 29 3.11 -3.34 16.08
C THR A 29 1.70 -3.05 16.57
N LEU A 30 0.92 -2.38 15.73
CA LEU A 30 -0.52 -2.22 15.92
C LEU A 30 -1.20 -2.36 14.56
N THR A 31 -2.14 -3.29 14.48
CA THR A 31 -2.96 -3.51 13.29
C THR A 31 -4.43 -3.44 13.66
N ILE A 32 -5.19 -2.64 12.93
CA ILE A 32 -6.64 -2.52 13.04
C ILE A 32 -7.22 -2.87 11.68
N THR A 33 -8.02 -3.93 11.61
CA THR A 33 -8.63 -4.40 10.36
C THR A 33 -10.13 -4.48 10.50
N GLU A 34 -10.85 -3.83 9.61
CA GLU A 34 -12.30 -3.93 9.48
C GLU A 34 -12.67 -4.69 8.21
N ARG A 35 -13.51 -5.71 8.35
CA ARG A 35 -14.01 -6.53 7.24
C ARG A 35 -15.52 -6.63 7.31
N THR A 36 -16.19 -6.47 6.16
CA THR A 36 -17.63 -6.75 6.03
C THR A 36 -17.81 -8.04 5.24
N MET A 37 -18.48 -9.02 5.86
CA MET A 37 -18.81 -10.29 5.23
C MET A 37 -20.28 -10.33 4.85
N PHE A 38 -20.58 -10.88 3.67
CA PHE A 38 -21.94 -11.11 3.19
C PHE A 38 -22.33 -12.56 3.51
N GLU A 39 -23.37 -12.74 4.30
CA GLU A 39 -23.85 -14.08 4.74
C GLU A 39 -25.11 -14.50 3.96
N GLY A 40 -25.17 -14.20 2.67
CA GLY A 40 -26.31 -14.53 1.80
C GLY A 40 -27.59 -13.82 2.26
N ASP A 41 -28.68 -14.59 2.44
CA ASP A 41 -29.98 -14.05 2.86
C ASP A 41 -29.99 -13.55 4.32
N SER A 42 -28.96 -13.90 5.11
CA SER A 42 -28.84 -13.51 6.53
C SER A 42 -28.35 -12.08 6.76
N GLY A 43 -27.90 -11.40 5.69
CA GLY A 43 -27.46 -10.01 5.76
C GLY A 43 -25.94 -9.84 5.68
N THR A 44 -25.43 -8.85 6.37
CA THR A 44 -24.00 -8.53 6.45
C THR A 44 -23.55 -8.56 7.91
N THR A 45 -22.31 -8.97 8.15
CA THR A 45 -21.64 -8.87 9.44
C THR A 45 -20.36 -8.09 9.27
N THR A 46 -20.16 -7.03 10.05
CA THR A 46 -18.91 -6.28 10.10
C THR A 46 -18.09 -6.73 11.30
N ILE A 47 -16.85 -7.07 11.06
CA ILE A 47 -15.89 -7.59 12.04
C ILE A 47 -14.71 -6.63 12.11
N VAL A 48 -14.35 -6.22 13.33
CA VAL A 48 -13.11 -5.48 13.59
C VAL A 48 -12.17 -6.36 14.40
N THR A 49 -10.97 -6.55 13.88
CA THR A 49 -9.87 -7.27 14.55
C THR A 49 -8.78 -6.26 14.90
N VAL A 50 -8.34 -6.25 16.14
CA VAL A 50 -7.21 -5.45 16.62
C VAL A 50 -6.11 -6.40 17.08
N THR A 51 -4.95 -6.28 16.46
CA THR A 51 -3.77 -7.11 16.77
C THR A 51 -2.58 -6.20 17.10
N ALA A 52 -1.82 -6.57 18.11
CA ALA A 52 -0.57 -5.89 18.46
C ALA A 52 0.49 -6.90 18.91
N GLN A 53 1.78 -6.51 18.80
CA GLN A 53 2.90 -7.25 19.32
C GLN A 53 3.60 -6.46 20.41
N GLN A 54 3.95 -7.15 21.50
CA GLN A 54 4.75 -6.63 22.60
C GLN A 54 5.89 -7.62 22.88
N GLY A 55 7.08 -7.34 22.36
CA GLY A 55 8.16 -8.33 22.30
C GLY A 55 7.73 -9.55 21.48
N ASP A 56 7.83 -10.73 22.07
CA ASP A 56 7.43 -11.99 21.43
C ASP A 56 5.93 -12.32 21.61
N ALA A 57 5.20 -11.56 22.42
CA ALA A 57 3.78 -11.78 22.67
C ALA A 57 2.91 -11.12 21.61
N THR A 58 1.91 -11.87 21.11
CA THR A 58 0.86 -11.34 20.25
C THR A 58 -0.42 -11.18 21.05
N LEU A 59 -0.99 -9.98 21.01
CA LEU A 59 -2.30 -9.65 21.53
C LEU A 59 -3.26 -9.55 20.35
N GLU A 60 -4.40 -10.22 20.42
CA GLU A 60 -5.42 -10.16 19.38
C GLU A 60 -6.81 -10.17 20.03
N GLN A 61 -7.66 -9.28 19.57
CA GLN A 61 -9.07 -9.19 19.97
C GLN A 61 -9.94 -8.92 18.75
N GLU A 62 -11.15 -9.47 18.78
CA GLU A 62 -12.14 -9.33 17.74
C GLU A 62 -13.49 -8.94 18.33
N ILE A 63 -14.19 -8.05 17.63
CA ILE A 63 -15.58 -7.69 17.89
C ILE A 63 -16.37 -7.67 16.57
N SER A 64 -17.62 -8.12 16.63
CA SER A 64 -18.48 -8.14 15.44
C SER A 64 -19.84 -7.52 15.73
N ALA A 65 -20.45 -6.95 14.69
CA ALA A 65 -21.83 -6.46 14.72
C ALA A 65 -22.57 -6.88 13.44
N VAL A 66 -23.84 -7.21 13.59
CA VAL A 66 -24.70 -7.48 12.43
C VAL A 66 -25.02 -6.16 11.75
N GLY A 67 -24.74 -6.06 10.44
CA GLY A 67 -24.93 -4.84 9.65
C GLY A 67 -23.65 -4.40 8.95
N LYS A 68 -23.75 -3.29 8.21
CA LYS A 68 -22.62 -2.68 7.49
C LYS A 68 -21.83 -1.67 8.32
N GLU A 69 -22.36 -1.28 9.48
CA GLU A 69 -21.70 -0.31 10.34
C GLU A 69 -20.63 -1.01 11.18
N SER A 70 -19.49 -0.34 11.36
CA SER A 70 -18.41 -0.82 12.21
C SER A 70 -18.89 -0.90 13.68
N PRO A 71 -18.53 -1.98 14.41
CA PRO A 71 -18.80 -2.08 15.84
C PRO A 71 -17.94 -1.12 16.69
N LEU A 72 -16.91 -0.51 16.11
CA LEU A 72 -16.10 0.52 16.74
C LEU A 72 -16.30 1.87 16.04
N PRO A 73 -16.11 2.99 16.76
CA PRO A 73 -16.03 4.30 16.13
C PRO A 73 -14.96 4.34 15.04
N ALA A 74 -15.24 5.05 13.95
CA ALA A 74 -14.28 5.24 12.88
C ALA A 74 -13.02 5.96 13.39
N LEU A 75 -11.87 5.57 12.86
CA LEU A 75 -10.63 6.32 13.05
C LEU A 75 -10.76 7.66 12.30
N ALA A 76 -10.56 8.77 12.99
CA ALA A 76 -10.67 10.12 12.43
C ALA A 76 -9.29 10.75 12.17
N SER A 77 -8.28 10.40 12.98
CA SER A 77 -6.90 10.89 12.86
C SER A 77 -5.90 9.88 13.41
N LEU A 78 -4.62 10.09 13.12
CA LEU A 78 -3.51 9.31 13.67
C LEU A 78 -2.86 9.96 14.89
N HIS A 79 -3.44 11.06 15.39
CA HIS A 79 -2.84 11.87 16.47
C HIS A 79 -2.48 11.07 17.73
N ASP A 80 -3.28 10.07 18.08
CA ASP A 80 -3.02 9.27 19.29
C ASP A 80 -1.85 8.29 19.15
N LEU A 81 -1.34 8.05 17.93
CA LEU A 81 -0.14 7.24 17.74
C LEU A 81 1.08 7.83 18.46
N GLN A 82 1.12 9.15 18.70
CA GLN A 82 2.18 9.82 19.48
C GLN A 82 2.40 9.21 20.88
N TYR A 83 1.43 8.45 21.41
CA TYR A 83 1.57 7.80 22.71
C TYR A 83 2.22 6.42 22.66
N PHE A 84 2.53 5.90 21.47
CA PHE A 84 3.11 4.58 21.25
C PHE A 84 4.61 4.68 20.97
N ASP A 85 5.40 4.91 22.01
CA ASP A 85 6.84 5.22 21.90
C ASP A 85 7.70 4.15 21.21
N SER A 86 7.24 2.90 21.18
CA SER A 86 8.01 1.76 20.67
C SER A 86 7.49 1.24 19.34
N LEU A 87 6.51 1.90 18.73
CA LEU A 87 5.83 1.38 17.55
C LEU A 87 6.74 1.43 16.32
N GLN A 88 6.97 0.27 15.73
CA GLN A 88 7.76 0.08 14.51
C GLN A 88 6.88 -0.19 13.29
N ALA A 89 5.66 -0.68 13.50
CA ALA A 89 4.71 -0.92 12.43
C ALA A 89 3.29 -0.55 12.83
N PHE A 90 2.63 0.19 11.95
CA PHE A 90 1.20 0.49 12.04
C PHE A 90 0.49 0.05 10.77
N SER A 91 -0.66 -0.59 10.93
CA SER A 91 -1.52 -0.95 9.82
C SER A 91 -2.99 -0.66 10.15
N TYR A 92 -3.67 0.02 9.25
CA TYR A 92 -5.11 0.25 9.29
C TYR A 92 -5.74 -0.14 7.97
N SER A 93 -6.76 -0.96 8.03
CA SER A 93 -7.54 -1.34 6.85
C SER A 93 -9.02 -1.30 7.16
N THR A 94 -9.76 -0.57 6.35
CA THR A 94 -11.22 -0.48 6.45
C THR A 94 -11.88 -1.06 5.22
N SER A 95 -13.14 -1.47 5.35
CA SER A 95 -13.94 -1.90 4.22
C SER A 95 -14.25 -0.71 3.29
N PRO A 96 -14.15 -0.87 1.95
CA PRO A 96 -14.47 0.20 1.00
C PRO A 96 -15.94 0.69 1.07
N THR A 97 -16.79 -0.02 1.79
CA THR A 97 -18.19 0.39 2.05
C THR A 97 -18.34 1.32 3.25
N ALA A 98 -17.28 1.51 4.04
CA ALA A 98 -17.28 2.45 5.15
C ALA A 98 -17.29 3.89 4.61
N ASN A 99 -18.34 4.62 4.88
CA ASN A 99 -18.52 6.02 4.45
C ASN A 99 -17.58 7.02 5.16
N GLN A 100 -16.59 6.55 5.90
CA GLN A 100 -15.76 7.35 6.80
C GLN A 100 -14.29 7.03 6.63
N ALA A 101 -13.74 7.37 5.45
CA ALA A 101 -12.29 7.42 5.28
C ALA A 101 -11.73 8.57 6.15
N PHE A 102 -10.75 8.29 7.01
CA PHE A 102 -10.07 9.37 7.72
C PHE A 102 -9.10 10.11 6.77
N THR A 103 -8.97 11.40 7.02
CA THR A 103 -8.20 12.31 6.14
C THR A 103 -6.98 12.91 6.83
N ASP A 104 -6.93 12.84 8.15
CA ASP A 104 -5.90 13.50 8.96
C ASP A 104 -4.82 12.51 9.41
N PHE A 105 -3.62 12.66 8.84
CA PHE A 105 -2.42 11.89 9.22
C PHE A 105 -1.56 12.59 10.28
N SER A 106 -2.02 13.72 10.84
CA SER A 106 -1.26 14.41 11.89
C SER A 106 -1.04 13.54 13.12
N GLY A 107 0.07 13.77 13.81
CA GLY A 107 0.53 13.00 14.96
C GLY A 107 1.52 11.90 14.60
N ILE A 108 1.50 11.39 13.34
CA ILE A 108 2.45 10.36 12.92
C ILE A 108 3.88 10.89 12.79
N GLU A 109 4.07 12.19 12.58
CA GLU A 109 5.36 12.84 12.44
C GLU A 109 6.28 12.69 13.67
N THR A 110 5.71 12.33 14.82
CA THR A 110 6.47 12.05 16.05
C THR A 110 6.99 10.62 16.13
N MET A 111 6.59 9.74 15.23
CA MET A 111 6.87 8.30 15.25
C MET A 111 8.23 7.98 14.61
N SER A 112 9.32 8.49 15.21
CA SER A 112 10.68 8.38 14.66
C SER A 112 11.21 6.95 14.48
N HIS A 113 10.59 5.95 15.12
CA HIS A 113 10.97 4.54 15.04
C HIS A 113 10.10 3.74 14.09
N LEU A 114 9.13 4.37 13.40
CA LEU A 114 8.23 3.68 12.51
C LEU A 114 8.97 3.23 11.24
N GLU A 115 9.01 1.92 11.02
CA GLU A 115 9.65 1.30 9.85
C GLU A 115 8.62 0.87 8.80
N ARG A 116 7.39 0.57 9.21
CA ARG A 116 6.31 0.12 8.33
C ARG A 116 5.03 0.88 8.62
N PHE A 117 4.48 1.49 7.58
CA PHE A 117 3.19 2.17 7.64
C PHE A 117 2.30 1.69 6.52
N SER A 118 1.12 1.22 6.85
CA SER A 118 0.14 0.71 5.89
C SER A 118 -1.25 1.21 6.20
N VAL A 119 -1.88 1.84 5.22
CA VAL A 119 -3.26 2.29 5.32
C VAL A 119 -4.02 1.91 4.04
N ASN A 120 -5.19 1.34 4.24
CA ASN A 120 -6.14 1.03 3.17
C ASN A 120 -7.45 1.76 3.46
N GLY A 121 -7.95 2.50 2.47
CA GLY A 121 -9.26 3.17 2.54
C GLY A 121 -9.24 4.54 3.23
N ALA A 122 -8.07 5.13 3.52
CA ALA A 122 -7.97 6.53 3.95
C ALA A 122 -8.05 7.48 2.73
N ARG A 123 -8.31 8.75 2.99
CA ARG A 123 -8.24 9.81 1.97
C ARG A 123 -7.47 11.01 2.52
N PRO A 124 -6.14 10.88 2.69
CA PRO A 124 -5.32 11.92 3.29
C PRO A 124 -5.40 13.22 2.49
N GLU A 125 -5.59 14.34 3.19
CA GLU A 125 -5.54 15.67 2.58
C GLU A 125 -4.12 16.01 2.10
N THR A 126 -3.12 15.50 2.83
CA THR A 126 -1.71 15.64 2.51
C THR A 126 -0.91 14.46 3.07
N LEU A 127 0.23 14.15 2.42
CA LEU A 127 1.21 13.18 2.92
C LEU A 127 2.33 13.86 3.74
N GLU A 128 2.26 15.17 3.97
CA GLU A 128 3.30 15.95 4.67
C GLU A 128 3.72 15.33 6.03
N PRO A 129 2.81 14.83 6.88
CA PRO A 129 3.20 14.18 8.13
C PRO A 129 4.14 12.99 7.96
N LEU A 130 4.09 12.28 6.81
CA LEU A 130 4.97 11.15 6.51
C LEU A 130 6.41 11.57 6.23
N SER A 131 6.67 12.82 5.82
CA SER A 131 8.00 13.34 5.48
C SER A 131 9.00 13.26 6.63
N HIS A 132 8.49 13.20 7.88
CA HIS A 132 9.29 13.13 9.10
C HIS A 132 9.72 11.71 9.49
N LEU A 133 9.22 10.67 8.81
CA LEU A 133 9.44 9.27 9.14
C LEU A 133 10.75 8.74 8.53
N SER A 134 11.88 9.27 8.95
CA SER A 134 13.20 8.97 8.36
C SER A 134 13.63 7.50 8.43
N GLN A 135 13.02 6.69 9.30
CA GLN A 135 13.29 5.25 9.43
C GLN A 135 12.32 4.38 8.62
N LEU A 136 11.40 5.00 7.86
CA LEU A 136 10.38 4.27 7.12
C LEU A 136 11.00 3.48 5.96
N LYS A 137 10.80 2.16 5.97
CA LYS A 137 11.27 1.20 4.96
C LYS A 137 10.15 0.71 4.05
N GLN A 138 8.93 0.63 4.57
CA GLN A 138 7.78 0.14 3.83
C GLN A 138 6.58 1.08 4.01
N LEU A 139 6.08 1.59 2.90
CA LEU A 139 4.89 2.43 2.85
C LEU A 139 3.84 1.80 1.95
N SER A 140 2.63 1.63 2.47
CA SER A 140 1.48 1.18 1.69
C SER A 140 0.31 2.14 1.88
N LEU A 141 -0.11 2.76 0.78
CA LEU A 141 -1.27 3.64 0.70
C LEU A 141 -2.19 3.10 -0.39
N THR A 142 -3.14 2.26 0.00
CA THR A 142 -4.05 1.58 -0.92
C THR A 142 -5.46 2.16 -0.78
N GLU A 143 -6.15 2.37 -1.91
CA GLU A 143 -7.50 2.97 -1.92
C GLU A 143 -7.57 4.35 -1.22
N CYS A 144 -6.48 5.12 -1.32
CA CYS A 144 -6.33 6.42 -0.65
C CYS A 144 -6.70 7.63 -1.55
N GLY A 145 -7.24 7.38 -2.74
CA GLY A 145 -7.70 8.45 -3.65
C GLY A 145 -6.59 9.06 -4.51
N THR A 146 -6.56 10.37 -4.62
CA THR A 146 -5.52 11.09 -5.38
C THR A 146 -4.36 11.46 -4.47
N LEU A 147 -3.14 11.08 -4.83
CA LEU A 147 -1.95 11.27 -4.01
C LEU A 147 -0.91 12.17 -4.72
N ASP A 148 -0.41 13.15 -4.00
CA ASP A 148 0.83 13.86 -4.29
C ASP A 148 1.97 13.23 -3.49
N LEU A 149 2.99 12.69 -4.17
CA LEU A 149 4.10 11.98 -3.54
C LEU A 149 5.25 12.91 -3.15
N THR A 150 5.18 14.22 -3.43
CA THR A 150 6.26 15.18 -3.12
C THR A 150 6.74 15.12 -1.67
N PRO A 151 5.88 14.97 -0.65
CA PRO A 151 6.33 14.86 0.74
C PRO A 151 7.20 13.63 1.04
N LEU A 152 7.25 12.64 0.15
CA LEU A 152 8.02 11.42 0.34
C LEU A 152 9.50 11.55 -0.09
N GLU A 153 9.89 12.61 -0.78
CA GLU A 153 11.22 12.78 -1.39
C GLU A 153 12.42 12.63 -0.42
N GLY A 154 12.21 12.85 0.87
CA GLY A 154 13.25 12.74 1.90
C GLY A 154 13.33 11.40 2.62
N LEU A 155 12.54 10.39 2.20
CA LEU A 155 12.51 9.09 2.85
C LEU A 155 13.63 8.18 2.31
N ASP A 156 14.87 8.48 2.66
CA ASP A 156 16.08 7.84 2.12
C ASP A 156 16.17 6.33 2.40
N GLN A 157 15.44 5.83 3.39
CA GLN A 157 15.43 4.41 3.74
C GLN A 157 14.23 3.64 3.16
N LEU A 158 13.36 4.30 2.38
CA LEU A 158 12.17 3.65 1.84
C LEU A 158 12.54 2.62 0.75
N GLU A 159 12.34 1.34 1.05
CA GLU A 159 12.68 0.21 0.19
C GLU A 159 11.47 -0.27 -0.65
N SER A 160 10.27 -0.15 -0.09
CA SER A 160 9.03 -0.64 -0.71
C SER A 160 7.91 0.39 -0.62
N LEU A 161 7.31 0.71 -1.77
CA LEU A 161 6.20 1.65 -1.92
C LEU A 161 5.03 0.98 -2.64
N ILE A 162 3.89 0.84 -1.96
CA ILE A 162 2.66 0.29 -2.52
C ILE A 162 1.61 1.38 -2.59
N LEU A 163 1.14 1.67 -3.80
CA LEU A 163 0.18 2.71 -4.13
C LEU A 163 -0.99 2.16 -4.94
N SER A 164 -1.35 0.91 -4.73
CA SER A 164 -2.35 0.19 -5.52
C SER A 164 -3.77 0.71 -5.29
N SER A 165 -4.64 0.58 -6.30
CA SER A 165 -6.07 0.97 -6.23
C SER A 165 -6.31 2.44 -5.89
N ASN A 166 -5.37 3.34 -6.19
CA ASN A 166 -5.58 4.77 -6.00
C ASN A 166 -6.22 5.42 -7.24
N ASP A 167 -7.01 6.46 -7.02
CA ASP A 167 -7.68 7.16 -8.13
C ASP A 167 -6.64 7.75 -9.11
N ARG A 168 -5.59 8.37 -8.56
CA ARG A 168 -4.53 9.00 -9.35
C ARG A 168 -3.28 9.29 -8.52
N ILE A 169 -2.11 9.09 -9.11
CA ILE A 169 -0.84 9.67 -8.64
C ILE A 169 -0.55 10.93 -9.44
N VAL A 170 -0.30 12.05 -8.77
CA VAL A 170 -0.09 13.36 -9.42
C VAL A 170 1.17 13.35 -10.28
N SER A 171 2.28 12.79 -9.75
CA SER A 171 3.55 12.62 -10.43
C SER A 171 4.34 11.47 -9.85
N LEU A 172 5.13 10.77 -10.68
CA LEU A 172 6.15 9.79 -10.24
C LEU A 172 7.55 10.41 -10.07
N GLU A 173 7.75 11.71 -10.35
CA GLU A 173 9.04 12.37 -10.14
C GLU A 173 9.60 12.19 -8.72
N PRO A 174 8.81 12.30 -7.63
CA PRO A 174 9.31 12.07 -6.28
C PRO A 174 9.93 10.70 -6.07
N VAL A 175 9.50 9.67 -6.81
CA VAL A 175 10.05 8.30 -6.73
C VAL A 175 11.53 8.26 -7.12
N THR A 176 11.98 9.17 -8.00
CA THR A 176 13.40 9.27 -8.41
C THR A 176 14.33 9.76 -7.28
N LYS A 177 13.74 10.33 -6.23
CA LYS A 177 14.46 10.87 -5.05
C LYS A 177 14.58 9.86 -3.91
N LEU A 178 14.13 8.62 -4.10
CA LEU A 178 14.13 7.56 -3.10
C LEU A 178 15.28 6.57 -3.37
N PRO A 179 16.48 6.77 -2.82
CA PRO A 179 17.68 6.03 -3.22
C PRO A 179 17.65 4.56 -2.82
N ALA A 180 16.94 4.23 -1.74
CA ALA A 180 16.80 2.85 -1.28
C ALA A 180 15.65 2.09 -1.96
N LEU A 181 14.80 2.77 -2.75
CA LEU A 181 13.60 2.13 -3.30
C LEU A 181 13.96 1.02 -4.29
N ARG A 182 13.42 -0.18 -4.05
CA ARG A 182 13.61 -1.37 -4.89
C ARG A 182 12.30 -1.99 -5.35
N SER A 183 11.20 -1.70 -4.66
CA SER A 183 9.88 -2.26 -4.97
C SER A 183 8.83 -1.16 -5.07
N LEU A 184 8.16 -1.09 -6.23
CA LEU A 184 7.04 -0.18 -6.47
C LEU A 184 5.84 -0.96 -6.99
N SER A 185 4.67 -0.76 -6.37
CA SER A 185 3.40 -1.28 -6.88
C SER A 185 2.40 -0.15 -7.13
N LEU A 186 1.90 -0.10 -8.36
CA LEU A 186 0.86 0.79 -8.87
C LEU A 186 -0.32 -0.01 -9.42
N SER A 187 -0.46 -1.25 -8.97
CA SER A 187 -1.43 -2.20 -9.51
C SER A 187 -2.90 -1.84 -9.22
N SER A 188 -3.80 -2.62 -9.77
CA SER A 188 -5.25 -2.51 -9.51
C SER A 188 -5.86 -1.15 -9.88
N GLY A 189 -5.38 -0.55 -10.97
CA GLY A 189 -6.05 0.62 -11.56
C GLY A 189 -5.58 1.97 -11.08
N THR A 190 -4.41 2.05 -10.46
CA THR A 190 -3.80 3.35 -10.12
C THR A 190 -3.41 4.11 -11.38
N ALA A 191 -4.03 5.27 -11.61
CA ALA A 191 -3.70 6.11 -12.76
C ALA A 191 -2.43 6.92 -12.51
N VAL A 192 -1.54 6.95 -13.51
CA VAL A 192 -0.32 7.78 -13.49
C VAL A 192 -0.23 8.62 -14.77
N PRO A 193 0.35 9.83 -14.73
CA PRO A 193 0.46 10.67 -15.91
C PRO A 193 1.54 10.20 -16.90
N SER A 194 2.62 9.60 -16.40
CA SER A 194 3.76 9.12 -17.18
C SER A 194 4.54 8.07 -16.41
N LEU A 195 5.21 7.16 -17.13
CA LEU A 195 6.20 6.22 -16.60
C LEU A 195 7.65 6.73 -16.77
N GLU A 196 7.85 7.89 -17.43
CA GLU A 196 9.18 8.46 -17.74
C GLU A 196 10.10 8.54 -16.50
N PRO A 197 9.63 8.99 -15.32
CA PRO A 197 10.49 9.08 -14.15
C PRO A 197 11.07 7.72 -13.72
N LEU A 198 10.39 6.61 -14.01
CA LEU A 198 10.86 5.29 -13.61
C LEU A 198 12.19 4.91 -14.27
N ALA A 199 12.48 5.42 -15.46
CA ALA A 199 13.75 5.18 -16.16
C ALA A 199 15.00 5.61 -15.36
N GLN A 200 14.82 6.49 -14.36
CA GLN A 200 15.89 7.00 -13.51
C GLN A 200 15.98 6.26 -12.16
N THR A 201 15.23 5.17 -11.98
CA THR A 201 15.16 4.43 -10.73
C THR A 201 15.94 3.12 -10.81
N HIS A 202 16.24 2.55 -9.63
CA HIS A 202 16.91 1.27 -9.45
C HIS A 202 15.94 0.18 -8.96
N LEU A 203 14.72 0.16 -9.52
CA LEU A 203 13.69 -0.80 -9.12
C LEU A 203 14.06 -2.23 -9.51
N ALA A 204 13.98 -3.13 -8.55
CA ALA A 204 14.07 -4.57 -8.76
C ALA A 204 12.70 -5.22 -8.97
N VAL A 205 11.65 -4.66 -8.34
CA VAL A 205 10.28 -5.15 -8.46
C VAL A 205 9.36 -4.01 -8.89
N LEU A 206 8.66 -4.20 -10.00
CA LEU A 206 7.66 -3.27 -10.49
C LEU A 206 6.35 -4.00 -10.80
N ASP A 207 5.29 -3.61 -10.10
CA ASP A 207 3.95 -4.12 -10.33
C ASP A 207 3.03 -3.01 -10.89
N LEU A 208 2.66 -3.16 -12.16
CA LEU A 208 1.69 -2.33 -12.87
C LEU A 208 0.43 -3.11 -13.26
N GLY A 209 0.25 -4.34 -12.74
CA GLY A 209 -0.86 -5.20 -13.11
C GLY A 209 -2.22 -4.54 -12.94
N LEU A 210 -3.06 -4.59 -13.97
CA LEU A 210 -4.40 -4.02 -13.98
C LEU A 210 -5.43 -5.04 -13.53
N GLY A 211 -6.49 -4.57 -12.89
CA GLY A 211 -7.68 -5.36 -12.64
C GLY A 211 -8.48 -5.65 -13.92
N VAL A 212 -9.42 -6.58 -13.83
CA VAL A 212 -10.31 -6.88 -14.95
C VAL A 212 -11.15 -5.64 -15.31
N GLY A 213 -11.15 -5.28 -16.60
CA GLY A 213 -11.87 -4.10 -17.11
C GLY A 213 -11.12 -2.77 -17.01
N GLN A 214 -9.92 -2.75 -16.46
CA GLN A 214 -9.12 -1.53 -16.27
C GLN A 214 -8.11 -1.26 -17.41
N SER A 215 -8.09 -2.08 -18.44
CA SER A 215 -7.12 -1.99 -19.56
C SER A 215 -7.08 -0.65 -20.28
N GLY A 216 -8.11 0.19 -20.12
CA GLY A 216 -8.16 1.54 -20.69
C GLY A 216 -7.29 2.58 -19.98
N LEU A 217 -6.90 2.37 -18.73
CA LEU A 217 -6.18 3.36 -17.92
C LEU A 217 -4.81 3.73 -18.48
N TYR A 218 -4.10 2.75 -19.05
CA TYR A 218 -2.74 2.92 -19.60
C TYR A 218 -2.74 2.97 -21.13
N LYS A 219 -3.86 3.23 -21.77
CA LYS A 219 -3.98 3.17 -23.22
C LYS A 219 -3.09 4.18 -23.95
N GLU A 220 -2.91 5.36 -23.39
CA GLU A 220 -2.12 6.45 -23.98
C GLU A 220 -0.71 6.58 -23.36
N ILE A 221 -0.37 5.76 -22.38
CA ILE A 221 0.93 5.81 -21.69
C ILE A 221 2.03 5.23 -22.58
N ASP A 222 3.19 5.88 -22.58
CA ASP A 222 4.41 5.33 -23.16
C ASP A 222 5.07 4.32 -22.21
N TYR A 223 5.29 3.10 -22.69
CA TYR A 223 5.96 2.01 -21.94
C TYR A 223 7.46 1.97 -22.17
N SER A 224 8.00 2.77 -23.10
CA SER A 224 9.43 2.71 -23.42
C SER A 224 10.37 2.91 -22.22
N PRO A 225 10.00 3.73 -21.19
CA PRO A 225 10.84 3.86 -19.99
C PRO A 225 11.09 2.54 -19.26
N LEU A 226 10.17 1.58 -19.33
CA LEU A 226 10.34 0.27 -18.69
C LEU A 226 11.50 -0.55 -19.27
N SER A 227 11.92 -0.27 -20.51
CA SER A 227 13.09 -0.90 -21.11
C SER A 227 14.41 -0.29 -20.66
N GLN A 228 14.38 0.71 -19.78
CA GLN A 228 15.55 1.40 -19.23
C GLN A 228 15.81 1.05 -17.76
N LEU A 229 15.14 0.02 -17.23
CA LEU A 229 15.29 -0.46 -15.85
C LEU A 229 16.30 -1.62 -15.77
N PRO A 230 17.60 -1.36 -15.52
CA PRO A 230 18.65 -2.38 -15.61
C PRO A 230 18.58 -3.40 -14.48
N ASP A 231 18.11 -3.00 -13.30
CA ASP A 231 18.10 -3.81 -12.09
C ASP A 231 16.81 -4.64 -11.92
N LEU A 232 15.92 -4.60 -12.92
CA LEU A 232 14.60 -5.21 -12.83
C LEU A 232 14.69 -6.75 -12.77
N VAL A 233 14.11 -7.33 -11.72
CA VAL A 233 14.05 -8.79 -11.47
C VAL A 233 12.61 -9.30 -11.66
N CYS A 234 11.62 -8.50 -11.28
CA CYS A 234 10.20 -8.86 -11.36
C CYS A 234 9.38 -7.72 -11.98
N LEU A 235 8.61 -8.04 -13.03
CA LEU A 235 7.71 -7.12 -13.69
C LEU A 235 6.34 -7.75 -13.90
N ASN A 236 5.29 -7.06 -13.43
CA ASN A 236 3.90 -7.44 -13.68
C ASN A 236 3.23 -6.43 -14.61
N LEU A 237 2.77 -6.90 -15.77
CA LEU A 237 2.04 -6.15 -16.80
C LEU A 237 0.71 -6.85 -17.16
N THR A 238 0.10 -7.55 -16.23
CA THR A 238 -1.19 -8.24 -16.45
C THR A 238 -2.26 -7.27 -16.95
N ASN A 239 -3.06 -7.70 -17.93
CA ASN A 239 -4.17 -6.97 -18.52
C ASN A 239 -3.81 -5.70 -19.32
N HIS A 240 -2.53 -5.48 -19.66
CA HIS A 240 -2.10 -4.35 -20.49
C HIS A 240 -2.26 -4.66 -21.98
N THR A 241 -3.12 -3.92 -22.67
CA THR A 241 -3.47 -4.16 -24.08
C THR A 241 -2.41 -3.76 -25.11
N ARG A 242 -1.36 -3.07 -24.70
CA ARG A 242 -0.26 -2.62 -25.59
C ARG A 242 1.03 -3.41 -25.39
N VAL A 243 1.07 -4.35 -24.47
CA VAL A 243 2.24 -5.20 -24.23
C VAL A 243 2.32 -6.27 -25.30
N THR A 244 3.25 -6.08 -26.24
CA THR A 244 3.50 -6.98 -27.38
C THR A 244 4.77 -7.81 -27.15
N THR A 245 4.90 -8.94 -27.87
CA THR A 245 6.13 -9.78 -27.85
C THR A 245 7.39 -8.96 -28.19
N LYS A 246 7.30 -8.01 -29.16
CA LYS A 246 8.41 -7.12 -29.49
C LYS A 246 8.84 -6.28 -28.28
N PHE A 247 7.87 -5.71 -27.55
CA PHE A 247 8.15 -4.92 -26.35
C PHE A 247 8.76 -5.76 -25.23
N CYS A 248 8.25 -6.98 -25.00
CA CYS A 248 8.84 -7.91 -24.02
C CYS A 248 10.31 -8.23 -24.36
N LYS A 249 10.64 -8.46 -25.65
CA LYS A 249 12.05 -8.68 -26.08
C LYS A 249 12.93 -7.45 -25.83
N GLN A 250 12.40 -6.24 -25.98
CA GLN A 250 13.14 -5.01 -25.65
C GLN A 250 13.44 -4.91 -24.15
N ILE A 251 12.46 -5.18 -23.28
CA ILE A 251 12.69 -5.21 -21.83
C ILE A 251 13.77 -6.23 -21.48
N LEU A 252 13.65 -7.47 -21.96
CA LEU A 252 14.59 -8.55 -21.66
C LEU A 252 16.02 -8.25 -22.12
N ALA A 253 16.18 -7.49 -23.21
CA ALA A 253 17.50 -7.09 -23.70
C ALA A 253 18.21 -6.08 -22.78
N HIS A 254 17.45 -5.27 -22.03
CA HIS A 254 17.99 -4.21 -21.15
C HIS A 254 17.94 -4.58 -19.66
N SER A 255 17.16 -5.61 -19.30
CA SER A 255 17.03 -6.12 -17.92
C SER A 255 17.54 -7.56 -17.85
N PRO A 256 18.87 -7.79 -17.81
CA PRO A 256 19.47 -9.13 -17.89
C PRO A 256 19.10 -10.02 -16.70
N ASP A 257 18.82 -9.42 -15.55
CA ASP A 257 18.46 -10.12 -14.31
C ASP A 257 16.96 -10.37 -14.16
N LEU A 258 16.13 -9.98 -15.15
CA LEU A 258 14.68 -10.20 -15.10
C LEU A 258 14.39 -11.71 -15.09
N ARG A 259 13.74 -12.17 -14.01
CA ARG A 259 13.40 -13.59 -13.76
C ARG A 259 11.91 -13.84 -13.84
N PHE A 260 11.10 -12.85 -13.47
CA PHE A 260 9.64 -12.95 -13.41
C PHE A 260 9.00 -11.87 -14.28
N LEU A 261 8.35 -12.29 -15.35
CA LEU A 261 7.58 -11.41 -16.23
C LEU A 261 6.15 -11.93 -16.32
N ASN A 262 5.21 -11.26 -15.66
CA ASN A 262 3.79 -11.58 -15.77
C ASN A 262 3.15 -10.70 -16.84
N ILE A 263 2.71 -11.32 -17.93
CA ILE A 263 2.04 -10.70 -19.07
C ILE A 263 0.69 -11.35 -19.36
N GLN A 264 0.06 -11.93 -18.35
CA GLN A 264 -1.23 -12.57 -18.49
C GLN A 264 -2.27 -11.59 -19.09
N ASN A 265 -3.11 -12.07 -20.01
CA ASN A 265 -4.12 -11.28 -20.70
C ASN A 265 -3.56 -10.05 -21.45
N THR A 266 -2.39 -10.19 -22.05
CA THR A 266 -1.80 -9.18 -22.94
C THR A 266 -1.69 -9.73 -24.37
N PRO A 267 -1.55 -8.88 -25.40
CA PRO A 267 -1.29 -9.34 -26.77
C PRO A 267 -0.01 -10.18 -26.91
N ALA A 268 0.95 -10.02 -26.00
CA ALA A 268 2.15 -10.85 -25.97
C ALA A 268 1.87 -12.29 -25.50
N SER A 269 0.84 -12.50 -24.69
CA SER A 269 0.46 -13.83 -24.18
C SER A 269 -0.45 -14.63 -25.13
N GLU A 270 -1.01 -14.02 -26.16
CA GLU A 270 -1.96 -14.66 -27.08
C GLU A 270 -1.32 -15.55 -28.14
N GLY A 271 -0.11 -16.03 -27.97
CA GLY A 271 0.55 -16.72 -29.07
C GLY A 271 1.49 -17.88 -28.73
N SER A 272 1.27 -18.60 -27.67
CA SER A 272 2.12 -19.66 -27.11
C SER A 272 2.78 -19.28 -25.78
N ALA A 273 2.92 -20.25 -24.90
CA ALA A 273 3.52 -20.08 -23.58
C ALA A 273 4.82 -19.27 -23.66
N LEU A 274 4.76 -18.02 -23.23
CA LEU A 274 5.91 -17.14 -23.20
C LEU A 274 6.70 -17.47 -21.91
N ASP A 275 7.56 -18.48 -22.04
CA ASP A 275 8.64 -18.67 -21.11
C ASP A 275 9.64 -17.52 -21.28
N VAL A 276 10.16 -16.98 -20.18
CA VAL A 276 11.20 -15.95 -20.21
C VAL A 276 12.42 -16.45 -20.99
N GLU A 277 12.72 -17.75 -20.96
CA GLU A 277 13.77 -18.37 -21.75
C GLU A 277 13.48 -18.31 -23.26
N TYR A 278 12.23 -18.53 -23.68
CA TYR A 278 11.85 -18.40 -25.09
C TYR A 278 11.96 -16.95 -25.59
N LEU A 279 11.65 -15.96 -24.74
CA LEU A 279 11.76 -14.55 -25.11
C LEU A 279 13.22 -14.09 -25.20
N ARG A 280 14.15 -14.76 -24.51
CA ARG A 280 15.60 -14.49 -24.57
C ARG A 280 16.28 -15.15 -25.77
N ALA A 281 15.72 -16.21 -26.32
CA ALA A 281 16.17 -16.88 -27.53
C ALA A 281 15.73 -16.13 -28.80
#